data_0b2ea8a2669469816d6851d76350cc92
#
_entry.id   0b2ea8a2669469816d6851d76350cc92
#
_cell.length_a   1.000
_cell.length_b   1.000
_cell.length_c   1.000
_cell.angle_alpha   90.00
_cell.angle_beta   90.00
_cell.angle_gamma   90.00
#
_symmetry.space_group_name_H-M   'P 1'
#
loop_
_entity.id
_entity.type
_entity.pdbx_description
1 polymer ?
#
loop_
_entity_poly.entity_id
_entity_poly.type
_entity_poly.pdbx_seq_one_letter_code
_entity_poly.pdbx_strand_id
1 'polypeptide(L)'
;MIKGVQKMEKNMFCFQCEQTAGCNGCTGSRGVCGKTADVAKAQDELTGALIGLAKTCGNNPKTADTDRVIIEGLFTTLTNVSFNEETIRVMIERVEEEKNRIAPGCGTCVAKCGNTDNYDMEQIWNADEDIRSLKSLLLFGIRGVAAYAYHAMVLGYQSEEVNFFLYKALATLSMDLGMEELLPVVLETGKVNLTCMELLDRANTETYGIPKPTEVSLKVEKGPFIVVTGHDLRDLKLLLEQTEGKGINIYTHGEMLPAHAYPELKKYGHLKGNFGTAWQNQQKEFADLPGAILFTTNCLMPPKESYADRVFSTEVVSYPGVVHVDDGKDFTPVIEKALELGGFGEDRQYKGINGGEKLTTGFGHGTILQAADQIVDAVKAGAIRHFFLVGGCDGAKKGRNYYTEFVKQTPSDTIILTLACGKYRFNDLDLGSIGGFPRIMDMGQCNDAYGAIKVAVALAQAFDCGVNELPLSMVLSWYEQKAVCILLTLLHLGIKNIYLGPSLPAFLSPNVLQYLVENYRISPIGDPKEDLEKMLG
;
A
#
# COMPACT_ATOMS: atom_id res chain seq x y z
N MET A 1 -29.53 -43.03 10.94
CA MET A 1 -28.72 -42.04 11.69
C MET A 1 -27.37 -41.94 11.03
N ILE A 2 -27.21 -40.98 10.12
CA ILE A 2 -25.93 -40.69 9.46
C ILE A 2 -25.19 -39.77 10.42
N LYS A 3 -24.13 -40.31 11.08
CA LYS A 3 -23.23 -39.49 11.89
C LYS A 3 -22.61 -38.44 10.96
N GLY A 4 -22.91 -37.15 11.23
CA GLY A 4 -22.27 -36.03 10.55
C GLY A 4 -20.75 -36.15 10.71
N VAL A 5 -20.05 -36.19 9.60
CA VAL A 5 -18.61 -36.00 9.55
C VAL A 5 -18.37 -34.60 10.09
N GLN A 6 -17.88 -34.49 11.32
CA GLN A 6 -17.31 -33.21 11.79
C GLN A 6 -16.20 -32.85 10.83
N LYS A 7 -16.44 -31.81 10.00
CA LYS A 7 -15.40 -31.18 9.19
C LYS A 7 -14.37 -30.68 10.20
N MET A 8 -13.18 -31.29 10.23
CA MET A 8 -12.08 -30.76 11.02
C MET A 8 -11.91 -29.29 10.58
N GLU A 9 -12.08 -28.36 11.52
CA GLU A 9 -11.83 -26.94 11.23
C GLU A 9 -10.37 -26.80 10.83
N LYS A 10 -10.15 -26.36 9.60
CA LYS A 10 -8.82 -26.06 9.09
C LYS A 10 -8.35 -24.77 9.77
N ASN A 11 -7.30 -24.85 10.55
CA ASN A 11 -6.68 -23.69 11.17
C ASN A 11 -5.68 -23.04 10.26
N MET A 12 -5.57 -21.71 10.35
CA MET A 12 -4.58 -20.90 9.64
C MET A 12 -3.59 -20.29 10.64
N PHE A 13 -2.45 -19.79 10.12
CA PHE A 13 -1.61 -18.84 10.83
C PHE A 13 -1.34 -17.63 9.94
N CYS A 14 -1.56 -16.41 10.44
CA CYS A 14 -1.24 -15.18 9.73
C CYS A 14 -1.12 -14.01 10.69
N PHE A 15 -0.02 -13.26 10.64
CA PHE A 15 0.21 -12.08 11.48
C PHE A 15 0.80 -10.88 10.70
N GLN A 16 0.60 -10.87 9.37
CA GLN A 16 1.27 -9.94 8.47
C GLN A 16 0.70 -8.50 8.44
N CYS A 17 -0.41 -8.25 9.13
CA CYS A 17 -1.04 -6.92 9.14
C CYS A 17 -1.35 -6.44 10.57
N GLU A 18 -1.59 -5.14 10.70
CA GLU A 18 -1.89 -4.48 11.97
C GLU A 18 -3.17 -5.01 12.63
N GLN A 19 -4.15 -5.46 11.84
CA GLN A 19 -5.43 -6.00 12.35
C GLN A 19 -5.35 -7.46 12.82
N THR A 20 -4.19 -8.08 12.81
CA THR A 20 -4.05 -9.47 13.24
C THR A 20 -4.66 -9.70 14.64
N ALA A 21 -5.31 -10.85 14.83
CA ALA A 21 -6.09 -11.15 16.03
C ALA A 21 -5.24 -11.03 17.30
N GLY A 22 -5.69 -10.21 18.24
CA GLY A 22 -5.05 -10.02 19.55
C GLY A 22 -3.61 -9.49 19.50
N CYS A 23 -3.14 -8.94 18.37
CA CYS A 23 -1.74 -8.59 18.12
C CYS A 23 -0.77 -9.79 18.25
N ASN A 24 -1.26 -11.03 18.05
CA ASN A 24 -0.44 -12.26 18.11
C ASN A 24 -0.48 -13.05 16.81
N GLY A 25 -1.65 -13.16 16.17
CA GLY A 25 -1.84 -13.91 14.95
C GLY A 25 -3.28 -14.37 14.77
N CYS A 26 -3.73 -14.46 13.53
CA CYS A 26 -4.99 -15.11 13.18
C CYS A 26 -4.74 -16.62 13.07
N THR A 27 -5.36 -17.42 13.96
CA THR A 27 -5.11 -18.87 14.09
C THR A 27 -6.37 -19.73 13.92
N GLY A 28 -7.54 -19.10 13.70
CA GLY A 28 -8.81 -19.79 13.51
C GLY A 28 -9.10 -20.22 12.07
N SER A 29 -10.35 -20.43 11.75
CA SER A 29 -10.81 -20.75 10.39
C SER A 29 -10.80 -19.55 9.43
N ARG A 30 -10.73 -18.32 9.97
CA ARG A 30 -10.69 -17.06 9.22
C ARG A 30 -9.82 -16.02 9.92
N GLY A 31 -9.15 -15.19 9.11
CA GLY A 31 -8.47 -13.98 9.58
C GLY A 31 -9.45 -12.84 9.86
N VAL A 32 -9.01 -11.82 10.59
CA VAL A 32 -9.79 -10.60 10.87
C VAL A 32 -10.21 -9.89 9.57
N CYS A 33 -9.37 -9.94 8.52
CA CYS A 33 -9.67 -9.39 7.19
C CYS A 33 -10.71 -10.20 6.41
N GLY A 34 -11.15 -11.37 6.91
CA GLY A 34 -12.06 -12.26 6.21
C GLY A 34 -11.38 -13.37 5.40
N LYS A 35 -10.04 -13.39 5.28
CA LYS A 35 -9.28 -14.44 4.61
C LYS A 35 -9.59 -15.80 5.25
N THR A 36 -9.88 -16.81 4.43
CA THR A 36 -10.09 -18.19 4.90
C THR A 36 -8.77 -18.91 5.15
N ALA A 37 -8.82 -20.02 5.90
CA ALA A 37 -7.64 -20.86 6.13
C ALA A 37 -7.07 -21.43 4.82
N ASP A 38 -7.92 -21.79 3.86
CA ASP A 38 -7.49 -22.32 2.56
C ASP A 38 -6.75 -21.24 1.74
N VAL A 39 -7.25 -20.01 1.73
CA VAL A 39 -6.56 -18.87 1.10
C VAL A 39 -5.23 -18.57 1.78
N ALA A 40 -5.17 -18.61 3.13
CA ALA A 40 -3.92 -18.37 3.85
C ALA A 40 -2.86 -19.44 3.50
N LYS A 41 -3.28 -20.71 3.45
CA LYS A 41 -2.42 -21.83 3.06
C LYS A 41 -1.95 -21.71 1.62
N ALA A 42 -2.84 -21.36 0.67
CA ALA A 42 -2.46 -21.16 -0.73
C ALA A 42 -1.45 -20.01 -0.88
N GLN A 43 -1.56 -18.94 -0.08
CA GLN A 43 -0.57 -17.85 -0.06
C GLN A 43 0.79 -18.29 0.49
N ASP A 44 0.82 -19.19 1.48
CA ASP A 44 2.07 -19.78 1.98
C ASP A 44 2.67 -20.74 0.94
N GLU A 45 1.86 -21.56 0.28
CA GLU A 45 2.29 -22.43 -0.83
C GLU A 45 2.88 -21.59 -1.99
N LEU A 46 2.21 -20.48 -2.37
CA LEU A 46 2.75 -19.56 -3.38
C LEU A 46 4.08 -18.93 -2.95
N THR A 47 4.18 -18.51 -1.70
CA THR A 47 5.44 -17.96 -1.17
C THR A 47 6.56 -19.01 -1.22
N GLY A 48 6.27 -20.26 -0.84
CA GLY A 48 7.21 -21.38 -0.93
C GLY A 48 7.64 -21.70 -2.36
N ALA A 49 6.71 -21.61 -3.32
CA ALA A 49 7.00 -21.78 -4.74
C ALA A 49 7.91 -20.65 -5.28
N LEU A 50 7.66 -19.39 -4.90
CA LEU A 50 8.50 -18.24 -5.25
C LEU A 50 9.92 -18.37 -4.69
N ILE A 51 10.07 -18.87 -3.46
CA ILE A 51 11.39 -19.19 -2.88
C ILE A 51 12.07 -20.28 -3.70
N GLY A 52 11.35 -21.32 -4.10
CA GLY A 52 11.86 -22.38 -4.97
C GLY A 52 12.31 -21.85 -6.33
N LEU A 53 11.52 -20.97 -6.95
CA LEU A 53 11.89 -20.30 -8.21
C LEU A 53 13.14 -19.42 -8.04
N ALA A 54 13.23 -18.63 -6.99
CA ALA A 54 14.38 -17.77 -6.72
C ALA A 54 15.67 -18.57 -6.54
N LYS A 55 15.60 -19.73 -5.86
CA LYS A 55 16.72 -20.68 -5.74
C LYS A 55 17.12 -21.28 -7.10
N THR A 56 16.13 -21.64 -7.90
CA THR A 56 16.34 -22.18 -9.26
C THR A 56 17.01 -21.13 -10.16
N CYS A 57 16.62 -19.87 -10.03
CA CYS A 57 17.21 -18.76 -10.77
C CYS A 57 18.72 -18.62 -10.52
N GLY A 58 19.22 -18.77 -9.32
CA GLY A 58 20.64 -18.77 -8.96
C GLY A 58 21.57 -18.17 -10.04
N ASN A 59 22.32 -19.02 -10.71
CA ASN A 59 23.19 -18.68 -11.84
C ASN A 59 22.53 -18.84 -13.23
N ASN A 60 21.26 -19.24 -13.29
CA ASN A 60 20.56 -19.43 -14.55
C ASN A 60 20.09 -18.09 -15.15
N PRO A 61 19.96 -18.00 -16.49
CA PRO A 61 19.44 -16.80 -17.15
C PRO A 61 18.00 -16.51 -16.71
N LYS A 62 17.73 -15.27 -16.38
CA LYS A 62 16.42 -14.71 -16.05
C LYS A 62 15.89 -13.93 -17.26
N THR A 63 14.57 -13.85 -17.37
CA THR A 63 13.88 -13.08 -18.40
C THR A 63 12.93 -12.07 -17.76
N ALA A 64 12.41 -11.16 -18.55
CA ALA A 64 11.37 -10.24 -18.09
C ALA A 64 10.12 -10.99 -17.56
N ASP A 65 9.81 -12.16 -18.13
CA ASP A 65 8.71 -13.00 -17.63
C ASP A 65 9.01 -13.57 -16.25
N THR A 66 10.27 -13.99 -15.99
CA THR A 66 10.69 -14.45 -14.66
C THR A 66 10.53 -13.33 -13.63
N ASP A 67 10.98 -12.11 -13.96
CA ASP A 67 10.85 -10.94 -13.09
C ASP A 67 9.37 -10.63 -12.82
N ARG A 68 8.54 -10.67 -13.87
CA ARG A 68 7.10 -10.45 -13.76
C ARG A 68 6.44 -11.48 -12.84
N VAL A 69 6.74 -12.76 -12.98
CA VAL A 69 6.19 -13.84 -12.15
C VAL A 69 6.55 -13.65 -10.66
N ILE A 70 7.79 -13.25 -10.35
CA ILE A 70 8.21 -12.95 -8.96
C ILE A 70 7.44 -11.76 -8.41
N ILE A 71 7.36 -10.65 -9.16
CA ILE A 71 6.69 -9.43 -8.74
C ILE A 71 5.19 -9.66 -8.51
N GLU A 72 4.49 -10.27 -9.48
CA GLU A 72 3.06 -10.56 -9.39
C GLU A 72 2.75 -11.55 -8.26
N GLY A 73 3.57 -12.60 -8.13
CA GLY A 73 3.38 -13.60 -7.07
C GLY A 73 3.54 -13.01 -5.67
N LEU A 74 4.56 -12.19 -5.44
CA LEU A 74 4.74 -11.49 -4.16
C LEU A 74 3.58 -10.52 -3.90
N PHE A 75 3.16 -9.74 -4.90
CA PHE A 75 2.06 -8.79 -4.74
C PHE A 75 0.72 -9.49 -4.47
N THR A 76 0.46 -10.63 -5.11
CA THR A 76 -0.74 -11.47 -4.86
C THR A 76 -0.87 -11.88 -3.39
N THR A 77 0.24 -12.08 -2.68
CA THR A 77 0.27 -12.48 -1.26
C THR A 77 0.15 -11.32 -0.27
N LEU A 78 0.15 -10.07 -0.75
CA LEU A 78 -0.01 -8.88 0.08
C LEU A 78 -1.40 -8.81 0.72
N THR A 79 -1.52 -8.16 1.87
CA THR A 79 -2.79 -8.06 2.61
C THR A 79 -3.88 -7.37 1.78
N ASN A 80 -5.09 -7.94 1.79
CA ASN A 80 -6.27 -7.40 1.10
C ASN A 80 -6.10 -7.22 -0.42
N VAL A 81 -5.37 -8.15 -1.07
CA VAL A 81 -5.22 -8.24 -2.52
C VAL A 81 -6.04 -9.41 -3.05
N SER A 82 -5.61 -10.65 -2.85
CA SER A 82 -6.35 -11.82 -3.32
C SER A 82 -6.96 -12.61 -2.18
N PHE A 83 -8.28 -12.82 -2.28
CA PHE A 83 -9.08 -13.68 -1.41
C PHE A 83 -9.57 -14.92 -2.15
N ASN A 84 -9.15 -15.11 -3.40
CA ASN A 84 -9.57 -16.20 -4.25
C ASN A 84 -8.48 -17.29 -4.31
N GLU A 85 -8.76 -18.45 -3.70
CA GLU A 85 -7.84 -19.58 -3.69
C GLU A 85 -7.50 -20.05 -5.11
N GLU A 86 -8.49 -20.07 -6.02
CA GLU A 86 -8.30 -20.54 -7.39
C GLU A 86 -7.28 -19.67 -8.15
N THR A 87 -7.40 -18.34 -8.06
CA THR A 87 -6.45 -17.40 -8.69
C THR A 87 -5.04 -17.57 -8.12
N ILE A 88 -4.92 -17.82 -6.81
CA ILE A 88 -3.62 -18.07 -6.17
C ILE A 88 -3.02 -19.37 -6.68
N ARG A 89 -3.81 -20.43 -6.89
CA ARG A 89 -3.34 -21.69 -7.45
C ARG A 89 -2.88 -21.55 -8.90
N VAL A 90 -3.61 -20.80 -9.72
CA VAL A 90 -3.16 -20.45 -11.08
C VAL A 90 -1.80 -19.73 -11.04
N MET A 91 -1.60 -18.82 -10.08
CA MET A 91 -0.30 -18.16 -9.92
C MET A 91 0.81 -19.15 -9.50
N ILE A 92 0.51 -20.13 -8.63
CA ILE A 92 1.46 -21.21 -8.29
C ILE A 92 1.84 -22.01 -9.54
N GLU A 93 0.87 -22.38 -10.38
CA GLU A 93 1.12 -23.10 -11.63
C GLU A 93 2.05 -22.29 -12.56
N ARG A 94 1.83 -20.98 -12.71
CA ARG A 94 2.73 -20.09 -13.48
C ARG A 94 4.16 -20.07 -12.90
N VAL A 95 4.30 -20.04 -11.59
CA VAL A 95 5.62 -20.12 -10.92
C VAL A 95 6.30 -21.45 -11.22
N GLU A 96 5.58 -22.57 -11.18
CA GLU A 96 6.12 -23.90 -11.48
C GLU A 96 6.50 -24.05 -12.97
N GLU A 97 5.69 -23.53 -13.88
CA GLU A 97 6.01 -23.50 -15.31
C GLU A 97 7.29 -22.72 -15.57
N GLU A 98 7.44 -21.54 -14.94
CA GLU A 98 8.64 -20.73 -15.08
C GLU A 98 9.88 -21.41 -14.48
N LYS A 99 9.73 -22.05 -13.33
CA LYS A 99 10.79 -22.85 -12.71
C LYS A 99 11.26 -23.98 -13.62
N ASN A 100 10.32 -24.71 -14.24
CA ASN A 100 10.62 -25.77 -15.19
C ASN A 100 11.26 -25.24 -16.49
N ARG A 101 10.89 -24.04 -16.94
CA ARG A 101 11.50 -23.39 -18.10
C ARG A 101 12.97 -23.04 -17.86
N ILE A 102 13.31 -22.53 -16.68
CA ILE A 102 14.68 -22.12 -16.30
C ILE A 102 15.58 -23.34 -16.07
N ALA A 103 15.07 -24.37 -15.41
CA ALA A 103 15.80 -25.61 -15.12
C ALA A 103 14.94 -26.81 -15.55
N PRO A 104 14.86 -27.10 -16.85
CA PRO A 104 14.15 -28.27 -17.32
C PRO A 104 14.76 -29.54 -16.67
N GLY A 105 13.90 -30.26 -15.95
CA GLY A 105 14.30 -31.40 -15.16
C GLY A 105 15.11 -32.40 -15.99
N CYS A 106 16.33 -32.67 -15.59
CA CYS A 106 17.11 -33.79 -16.14
C CYS A 106 16.48 -35.06 -15.59
N GLY A 107 15.75 -35.81 -16.44
CA GLY A 107 15.08 -37.08 -16.06
C GLY A 107 16.00 -38.17 -15.52
N THR A 108 17.30 -37.89 -15.32
CA THR A 108 18.31 -38.85 -14.87
C THR A 108 19.22 -38.33 -13.73
N CYS A 109 19.12 -37.12 -13.29
CA CYS A 109 20.01 -36.48 -12.29
C CYS A 109 19.30 -36.07 -11.01
N VAL A 110 18.81 -37.01 -10.21
CA VAL A 110 18.23 -36.75 -8.87
C VAL A 110 19.26 -36.22 -7.85
N ALA A 111 20.56 -36.21 -8.17
CA ALA A 111 21.62 -35.98 -7.17
C ALA A 111 22.51 -34.72 -7.41
N LYS A 112 22.32 -33.92 -8.47
CA LYS A 112 23.24 -32.80 -8.79
C LYS A 112 22.59 -31.46 -9.10
N CYS A 113 21.28 -31.38 -9.29
CA CYS A 113 20.57 -30.09 -9.29
C CYS A 113 20.26 -29.72 -7.85
N GLY A 114 20.75 -28.58 -7.38
CA GLY A 114 20.49 -28.12 -6.01
C GLY A 114 19.00 -28.20 -5.69
N ASN A 115 18.64 -28.39 -4.43
CA ASN A 115 17.25 -28.51 -3.98
C ASN A 115 16.40 -27.33 -4.47
N THR A 116 15.65 -27.55 -5.56
CA THR A 116 14.73 -26.60 -6.20
C THR A 116 13.29 -26.79 -5.71
N ASP A 117 13.08 -27.64 -4.69
CA ASP A 117 11.76 -27.88 -4.11
C ASP A 117 11.21 -26.59 -3.52
N ASN A 118 9.89 -26.50 -3.51
CA ASN A 118 9.19 -25.43 -2.85
C ASN A 118 9.52 -25.41 -1.36
N TYR A 119 9.64 -24.21 -0.81
CA TYR A 119 9.99 -24.05 0.60
C TYR A 119 8.74 -24.21 1.46
N ASP A 120 8.86 -24.95 2.55
CA ASP A 120 7.80 -25.08 3.54
C ASP A 120 7.81 -23.87 4.48
N MET A 121 6.80 -23.03 4.37
CA MET A 121 6.67 -21.81 5.18
C MET A 121 6.53 -22.09 6.68
N GLU A 122 6.10 -23.29 7.08
CA GLU A 122 6.07 -23.66 8.50
C GLU A 122 7.46 -23.59 9.15
N GLN A 123 8.54 -23.76 8.39
CA GLN A 123 9.90 -23.58 8.89
C GLN A 123 10.17 -22.14 9.36
N ILE A 124 9.56 -21.14 8.73
CA ILE A 124 9.63 -19.75 9.21
C ILE A 124 8.71 -19.54 10.40
N TRP A 125 7.46 -20.00 10.30
CA TRP A 125 6.47 -19.75 11.35
C TRP A 125 6.83 -20.43 12.69
N ASN A 126 7.55 -21.54 12.64
CA ASN A 126 8.00 -22.31 13.81
C ASN A 126 9.46 -22.05 14.19
N ALA A 127 10.17 -21.12 13.54
CA ALA A 127 11.53 -20.75 13.88
C ALA A 127 11.61 -20.05 15.26
N ASP A 128 12.84 -19.93 15.78
CA ASP A 128 13.13 -19.06 16.91
C ASP A 128 12.47 -17.68 16.72
N GLU A 129 12.03 -17.06 17.81
CA GLU A 129 11.22 -15.83 17.76
C GLU A 129 11.93 -14.67 17.06
N ASP A 130 13.23 -14.50 17.30
CA ASP A 130 14.02 -13.44 16.67
C ASP A 130 14.26 -13.72 15.20
N ILE A 131 14.58 -14.97 14.85
CA ILE A 131 14.75 -15.40 13.46
C ILE A 131 13.43 -15.26 12.69
N ARG A 132 12.32 -15.71 13.27
CA ARG A 132 10.97 -15.54 12.71
C ARG A 132 10.66 -14.06 12.49
N SER A 133 10.99 -13.21 13.44
CA SER A 133 10.78 -11.76 13.37
C SER A 133 11.55 -11.15 12.19
N LEU A 134 12.86 -11.43 12.06
CA LEU A 134 13.67 -10.89 10.97
C LEU A 134 13.27 -11.46 9.59
N LYS A 135 12.99 -12.75 9.49
CA LYS A 135 12.47 -13.35 8.25
C LYS A 135 11.10 -12.79 7.87
N SER A 136 10.24 -12.49 8.84
CA SER A 136 8.96 -11.83 8.59
C SER A 136 9.14 -10.38 8.11
N LEU A 137 10.04 -9.62 8.72
CA LEU A 137 10.38 -8.27 8.25
C LEU A 137 10.90 -8.29 6.81
N LEU A 138 11.78 -9.23 6.48
CA LEU A 138 12.30 -9.40 5.13
C LEU A 138 11.18 -9.74 4.15
N LEU A 139 10.38 -10.78 4.43
CA LEU A 139 9.28 -11.22 3.58
C LEU A 139 8.23 -10.12 3.36
N PHE A 140 7.83 -9.46 4.44
CA PHE A 140 6.82 -8.40 4.34
C PHE A 140 7.38 -7.15 3.67
N GLY A 141 8.65 -6.84 3.90
CA GLY A 141 9.36 -5.79 3.18
C GLY A 141 9.37 -6.03 1.68
N ILE A 142 9.80 -7.21 1.20
CA ILE A 142 9.85 -7.51 -0.24
C ILE A 142 8.47 -7.63 -0.89
N ARG A 143 7.43 -8.00 -0.16
CA ARG A 143 6.05 -7.91 -0.67
C ARG A 143 5.66 -6.47 -0.96
N GLY A 144 6.02 -5.52 -0.09
CA GLY A 144 5.80 -4.10 -0.31
C GLY A 144 6.61 -3.57 -1.49
N VAL A 145 7.90 -3.93 -1.60
CA VAL A 145 8.75 -3.59 -2.76
C VAL A 145 8.15 -4.10 -4.06
N ALA A 146 7.68 -5.36 -4.08
CA ALA A 146 7.08 -5.96 -5.27
C ALA A 146 5.80 -5.22 -5.71
N ALA A 147 4.98 -4.71 -4.78
CA ALA A 147 3.82 -3.90 -5.11
C ALA A 147 4.22 -2.59 -5.83
N TYR A 148 5.26 -1.91 -5.37
CA TYR A 148 5.79 -0.71 -6.04
C TYR A 148 6.43 -1.03 -7.39
N ALA A 149 7.23 -2.11 -7.45
CA ALA A 149 7.83 -2.58 -8.69
C ALA A 149 6.76 -2.93 -9.74
N TYR A 150 5.65 -3.53 -9.32
CA TYR A 150 4.52 -3.84 -10.19
C TYR A 150 3.94 -2.58 -10.85
N HIS A 151 3.63 -1.55 -10.07
CA HIS A 151 3.10 -0.30 -10.59
C HIS A 151 4.06 0.41 -11.56
N ALA A 152 5.37 0.33 -11.32
CA ALA A 152 6.37 0.83 -12.26
C ALA A 152 6.42 -0.04 -13.54
N MET A 153 6.39 -1.37 -13.38
CA MET A 153 6.47 -2.34 -14.47
C MET A 153 5.30 -2.22 -15.47
N VAL A 154 4.07 -2.02 -15.00
CA VAL A 154 2.90 -1.85 -15.91
C VAL A 154 2.97 -0.55 -16.73
N LEU A 155 3.80 0.41 -16.31
CA LEU A 155 4.13 1.63 -17.07
C LEU A 155 5.40 1.48 -17.93
N GLY A 156 6.02 0.29 -17.97
CA GLY A 156 7.22 0.01 -18.76
C GLY A 156 8.55 0.35 -18.07
N TYR A 157 8.53 0.60 -16.75
CA TYR A 157 9.72 0.92 -15.96
C TYR A 157 10.15 -0.27 -15.12
N GLN A 158 11.43 -0.64 -15.19
CA GLN A 158 12.02 -1.73 -14.42
C GLN A 158 13.41 -1.35 -13.90
N SER A 159 13.85 -2.04 -12.86
CA SER A 159 15.19 -1.90 -12.27
C SER A 159 15.80 -3.28 -12.03
N GLU A 160 16.97 -3.53 -12.65
CA GLU A 160 17.72 -4.78 -12.42
C GLU A 160 18.15 -4.93 -10.95
N GLU A 161 18.49 -3.81 -10.26
CA GLU A 161 18.84 -3.83 -8.84
C GLU A 161 17.68 -4.33 -7.99
N VAL A 162 16.47 -3.81 -8.24
CA VAL A 162 15.25 -4.22 -7.53
C VAL A 162 14.94 -5.68 -7.80
N ASN A 163 14.92 -6.10 -9.07
CA ASN A 163 14.63 -7.46 -9.45
C ASN A 163 15.64 -8.45 -8.85
N PHE A 164 16.95 -8.15 -8.97
CA PHE A 164 17.99 -8.97 -8.37
C PHE A 164 17.83 -9.13 -6.86
N PHE A 165 17.49 -8.04 -6.17
CA PHE A 165 17.29 -8.11 -4.71
C PHE A 165 16.08 -8.96 -4.32
N LEU A 166 14.97 -8.93 -5.07
CA LEU A 166 13.82 -9.80 -4.81
C LEU A 166 14.19 -11.28 -4.86
N TYR A 167 15.00 -11.70 -5.84
CA TYR A 167 15.54 -13.07 -5.90
C TYR A 167 16.44 -13.39 -4.69
N LYS A 168 17.39 -12.49 -4.39
CA LYS A 168 18.30 -12.64 -3.25
C LYS A 168 17.53 -12.79 -1.94
N ALA A 169 16.56 -11.91 -1.70
CA ALA A 169 15.78 -11.90 -0.47
C ALA A 169 14.92 -13.16 -0.32
N LEU A 170 14.23 -13.59 -1.40
CA LEU A 170 13.47 -14.84 -1.41
C LEU A 170 14.37 -16.06 -1.11
N ALA A 171 15.54 -16.14 -1.75
CA ALA A 171 16.48 -17.24 -1.48
C ALA A 171 16.98 -17.21 -0.02
N THR A 172 17.27 -16.01 0.52
CA THR A 172 17.72 -15.82 1.91
C THR A 172 16.70 -16.36 2.93
N LEU A 173 15.39 -16.26 2.66
CA LEU A 173 14.35 -16.78 3.56
C LEU A 173 14.49 -18.29 3.82
N SER A 174 15.05 -19.06 2.87
CA SER A 174 15.25 -20.50 2.99
C SER A 174 16.58 -20.89 3.66
N MET A 175 17.45 -19.92 3.93
CA MET A 175 18.77 -20.19 4.52
C MET A 175 18.67 -20.29 6.05
N ASP A 176 19.56 -21.09 6.63
CA ASP A 176 19.74 -21.17 8.08
C ASP A 176 20.78 -20.11 8.51
N LEU A 177 20.29 -18.90 8.79
CA LEU A 177 21.08 -17.74 9.12
C LEU A 177 20.73 -17.21 10.51
N GLY A 178 21.74 -16.69 11.21
CA GLY A 178 21.56 -16.02 12.49
C GLY A 178 21.11 -14.56 12.33
N MET A 179 20.83 -13.91 13.48
CA MET A 179 20.38 -12.52 13.51
C MET A 179 21.40 -11.57 12.87
N GLU A 180 22.69 -11.77 13.10
CA GLU A 180 23.77 -10.91 12.57
C GLU A 180 23.87 -10.96 11.05
N GLU A 181 23.45 -12.08 10.44
CA GLU A 181 23.44 -12.27 8.98
C GLU A 181 22.12 -11.78 8.34
N LEU A 182 20.99 -11.96 9.04
CA LEU A 182 19.67 -11.56 8.54
C LEU A 182 19.45 -10.05 8.61
N LEU A 183 19.86 -9.39 9.70
CA LEU A 183 19.61 -7.96 9.91
C LEU A 183 20.15 -7.07 8.79
N PRO A 184 21.38 -7.26 8.27
CA PRO A 184 21.86 -6.51 7.11
C PRO A 184 20.97 -6.64 5.88
N VAL A 185 20.42 -7.84 5.59
CA VAL A 185 19.53 -8.06 4.44
C VAL A 185 18.17 -7.39 4.65
N VAL A 186 17.65 -7.41 5.88
CA VAL A 186 16.43 -6.67 6.24
C VAL A 186 16.62 -5.16 6.02
N LEU A 187 17.74 -4.58 6.44
CA LEU A 187 18.04 -3.16 6.24
C LEU A 187 18.31 -2.83 4.76
N GLU A 188 18.92 -3.75 4.00
CA GLU A 188 19.11 -3.61 2.56
C GLU A 188 17.76 -3.53 1.82
N THR A 189 16.71 -4.17 2.32
CA THR A 189 15.35 -4.00 1.79
C THR A 189 14.93 -2.53 1.76
N GLY A 190 15.28 -1.77 2.79
CA GLY A 190 14.99 -0.34 2.85
C GLY A 190 15.70 0.47 1.77
N LYS A 191 16.98 0.16 1.49
CA LYS A 191 17.75 0.76 0.38
C LYS A 191 17.11 0.47 -0.97
N VAL A 192 16.81 -0.80 -1.23
CA VAL A 192 16.23 -1.22 -2.50
C VAL A 192 14.82 -0.67 -2.68
N ASN A 193 14.04 -0.57 -1.60
CA ASN A 193 12.73 0.08 -1.66
C ASN A 193 12.84 1.57 -2.02
N LEU A 194 13.87 2.28 -1.56
CA LEU A 194 14.11 3.67 -1.95
C LEU A 194 14.31 3.77 -3.47
N THR A 195 15.17 2.93 -4.05
CA THR A 195 15.37 2.84 -5.51
C THR A 195 14.07 2.50 -6.25
N CYS A 196 13.27 1.57 -5.69
CA CYS A 196 11.99 1.16 -6.28
C CYS A 196 10.94 2.29 -6.24
N MET A 197 10.83 2.99 -5.12
CA MET A 197 9.91 4.13 -5.00
C MET A 197 10.32 5.30 -5.91
N GLU A 198 11.62 5.57 -6.06
CA GLU A 198 12.14 6.57 -7.02
C GLU A 198 11.76 6.20 -8.46
N LEU A 199 11.91 4.92 -8.82
CA LEU A 199 11.51 4.40 -10.12
C LEU A 199 10.01 4.62 -10.37
N LEU A 200 9.17 4.32 -9.38
CA LEU A 200 7.73 4.49 -9.48
C LEU A 200 7.32 5.98 -9.57
N ASP A 201 7.94 6.85 -8.76
CA ASP A 201 7.72 8.30 -8.84
C ASP A 201 8.03 8.83 -10.24
N ARG A 202 9.17 8.41 -10.81
CA ARG A 202 9.54 8.74 -12.18
C ARG A 202 8.53 8.19 -13.19
N ALA A 203 8.12 6.93 -13.07
CA ALA A 203 7.15 6.32 -13.95
C ALA A 203 5.82 7.07 -13.96
N ASN A 204 5.30 7.44 -12.79
CA ASN A 204 4.07 8.20 -12.66
C ASN A 204 4.20 9.63 -13.19
N THR A 205 5.26 10.34 -12.82
CA THR A 205 5.43 11.76 -13.20
C THR A 205 5.77 11.95 -14.67
N GLU A 206 6.53 11.04 -15.30
CA GLU A 206 6.79 11.06 -16.74
C GLU A 206 5.55 10.68 -17.55
N THR A 207 4.70 9.77 -17.03
CA THR A 207 3.49 9.30 -17.74
C THR A 207 2.31 10.25 -17.59
N TYR A 208 2.09 10.80 -16.39
CA TYR A 208 0.87 11.56 -16.06
C TYR A 208 1.13 13.04 -15.77
N GLY A 209 2.39 13.45 -15.74
CA GLY A 209 2.82 14.80 -15.38
C GLY A 209 2.98 14.99 -13.87
N ILE A 210 3.58 16.11 -13.48
CA ILE A 210 3.78 16.46 -12.06
C ILE A 210 2.43 16.84 -11.43
N PRO A 211 2.04 16.21 -10.32
CA PRO A 211 0.80 16.55 -9.60
C PRO A 211 0.74 18.03 -9.22
N LYS A 212 -0.43 18.63 -9.38
CA LYS A 212 -0.69 20.04 -9.02
C LYS A 212 -1.81 20.12 -7.98
N PRO A 213 -1.71 21.06 -7.02
CA PRO A 213 -2.76 21.28 -6.03
C PRO A 213 -4.13 21.38 -6.67
N THR A 214 -5.05 20.53 -6.25
CA THR A 214 -6.36 20.38 -6.86
C THR A 214 -7.41 20.16 -5.78
N GLU A 215 -8.46 20.99 -5.81
CA GLU A 215 -9.66 20.79 -5.01
C GLU A 215 -10.52 19.72 -5.68
N VAL A 216 -10.97 18.74 -4.90
CA VAL A 216 -11.77 17.59 -5.35
C VAL A 216 -13.11 17.59 -4.63
N SER A 217 -14.20 17.60 -5.41
CA SER A 217 -15.56 17.59 -4.88
C SER A 217 -15.92 16.22 -4.31
N LEU A 218 -16.72 16.21 -3.25
CA LEU A 218 -17.40 15.02 -2.73
C LEU A 218 -18.86 14.92 -3.22
N LYS A 219 -19.24 15.70 -4.22
CA LYS A 219 -20.56 15.65 -4.85
C LYS A 219 -20.59 14.56 -5.93
N VAL A 220 -21.61 13.69 -5.90
CA VAL A 220 -21.93 12.75 -6.97
C VAL A 220 -23.08 13.31 -7.80
N GLU A 221 -22.81 13.55 -9.08
CA GLU A 221 -23.81 14.05 -10.02
C GLU A 221 -24.79 12.93 -10.41
N LYS A 222 -26.00 13.31 -10.78
CA LYS A 222 -27.01 12.39 -11.31
C LYS A 222 -26.52 11.64 -12.55
N GLY A 223 -27.04 10.45 -12.78
CA GLY A 223 -26.75 9.61 -13.96
C GLY A 223 -25.74 8.51 -13.68
N PRO A 224 -25.42 7.70 -14.70
CA PRO A 224 -24.53 6.55 -14.58
C PRO A 224 -23.12 6.95 -14.11
N PHE A 225 -22.54 6.13 -13.24
CA PHE A 225 -21.18 6.37 -12.78
C PHE A 225 -20.45 5.08 -12.40
N ILE A 226 -19.13 5.18 -12.37
CA ILE A 226 -18.21 4.13 -11.89
C ILE A 226 -17.37 4.72 -10.75
N VAL A 227 -17.23 3.97 -9.66
CA VAL A 227 -16.30 4.27 -8.58
C VAL A 227 -15.04 3.40 -8.77
N VAL A 228 -13.87 4.04 -8.85
CA VAL A 228 -12.58 3.36 -9.01
C VAL A 228 -11.79 3.47 -7.71
N THR A 229 -11.38 2.32 -7.18
CA THR A 229 -10.59 2.23 -5.94
C THR A 229 -9.31 1.42 -6.16
N GLY A 230 -8.34 1.56 -5.27
CA GLY A 230 -7.00 0.98 -5.40
C GLY A 230 -5.95 2.04 -5.73
N HIS A 231 -4.89 1.67 -6.48
CA HIS A 231 -3.73 2.54 -6.69
C HIS A 231 -3.35 2.70 -8.16
N ASP A 232 -3.80 1.78 -9.04
CA ASP A 232 -3.29 1.72 -10.42
C ASP A 232 -3.83 2.85 -11.28
N LEU A 233 -2.96 3.80 -11.64
CA LEU A 233 -3.30 4.95 -12.47
C LEU A 233 -3.44 4.58 -13.96
N ARG A 234 -2.79 3.47 -14.41
CA ARG A 234 -2.92 3.00 -15.79
C ARG A 234 -4.33 2.49 -16.06
N ASP A 235 -4.86 1.68 -15.17
CA ASP A 235 -6.22 1.17 -15.31
C ASP A 235 -7.25 2.29 -15.24
N LEU A 236 -7.04 3.28 -14.35
CA LEU A 236 -7.91 4.47 -14.32
C LEU A 236 -7.84 5.22 -15.66
N LYS A 237 -6.66 5.43 -16.23
CA LYS A 237 -6.49 6.12 -17.52
C LYS A 237 -7.20 5.38 -18.64
N LEU A 238 -6.99 4.06 -18.74
CA LEU A 238 -7.64 3.23 -19.76
C LEU A 238 -9.18 3.21 -19.61
N LEU A 239 -9.68 3.20 -18.37
CA LEU A 239 -11.12 3.34 -18.12
C LEU A 239 -11.63 4.73 -18.56
N LEU A 240 -10.91 5.80 -18.24
CA LEU A 240 -11.26 7.16 -18.67
C LEU A 240 -11.32 7.26 -20.20
N GLU A 241 -10.35 6.68 -20.92
CA GLU A 241 -10.34 6.63 -22.37
C GLU A 241 -11.54 5.86 -22.93
N GLN A 242 -11.89 4.72 -22.33
CA GLN A 242 -13.02 3.88 -22.78
C GLN A 242 -14.40 4.45 -22.42
N THR A 243 -14.49 5.34 -21.43
CA THR A 243 -15.76 5.95 -20.98
C THR A 243 -16.00 7.33 -21.55
N GLU A 244 -15.01 7.90 -22.27
CA GLU A 244 -15.14 9.25 -22.86
C GLU A 244 -16.34 9.31 -23.83
N GLY A 245 -17.19 10.31 -23.65
CA GLY A 245 -18.38 10.51 -24.48
C GLY A 245 -19.54 9.54 -24.24
N LYS A 246 -19.43 8.60 -23.29
CA LYS A 246 -20.50 7.61 -23.01
C LYS A 246 -21.53 8.07 -21.97
N GLY A 247 -21.42 9.30 -21.45
CA GLY A 247 -22.36 9.82 -20.45
C GLY A 247 -22.22 9.17 -19.07
N ILE A 248 -21.03 8.63 -18.76
CA ILE A 248 -20.70 8.00 -17.48
C ILE A 248 -19.72 8.90 -16.74
N ASN A 249 -20.00 9.19 -15.48
CA ASN A 249 -19.09 9.91 -14.60
C ASN A 249 -18.18 8.93 -13.83
N ILE A 250 -16.92 9.31 -13.62
CA ILE A 250 -15.95 8.52 -12.86
C ILE A 250 -15.67 9.24 -11.55
N TYR A 251 -15.70 8.48 -10.46
CA TYR A 251 -15.36 8.93 -9.12
C TYR A 251 -14.24 8.06 -8.56
N THR A 252 -13.26 8.69 -7.90
CA THR A 252 -12.20 7.98 -7.19
C THR A 252 -12.68 7.59 -5.79
N HIS A 253 -12.01 6.61 -5.19
CA HIS A 253 -12.19 6.19 -3.80
C HIS A 253 -10.84 5.83 -3.20
N GLY A 254 -10.65 6.09 -1.91
CA GLY A 254 -9.45 5.69 -1.18
C GLY A 254 -8.16 6.25 -1.81
N GLU A 255 -7.20 5.39 -2.08
CA GLU A 255 -5.89 5.79 -2.62
C GLU A 255 -5.93 6.28 -4.08
N MET A 256 -7.08 6.22 -4.74
CA MET A 256 -7.22 6.79 -6.08
C MET A 256 -7.45 8.32 -6.07
N LEU A 257 -7.76 8.94 -4.93
CA LEU A 257 -7.96 10.40 -4.81
C LEU A 257 -6.85 11.26 -5.45
N PRO A 258 -5.55 10.96 -5.27
CA PRO A 258 -4.47 11.76 -5.86
C PRO A 258 -4.46 11.80 -7.39
N ALA A 259 -5.16 10.90 -8.07
CA ALA A 259 -5.29 10.90 -9.53
C ALA A 259 -5.82 12.23 -10.08
N HIS A 260 -6.67 12.93 -9.33
CA HIS A 260 -7.20 14.25 -9.69
C HIS A 260 -6.14 15.35 -9.82
N ALA A 261 -4.95 15.14 -9.28
CA ALA A 261 -3.87 16.10 -9.33
C ALA A 261 -2.96 15.95 -10.55
N TYR A 262 -2.98 14.79 -11.21
CA TYR A 262 -2.15 14.51 -12.37
C TYR A 262 -2.73 15.15 -13.65
N PRO A 263 -1.97 15.99 -14.37
CA PRO A 263 -2.49 16.70 -15.55
C PRO A 263 -3.10 15.79 -16.61
N GLU A 264 -2.46 14.66 -16.92
CA GLU A 264 -2.90 13.73 -17.95
C GLU A 264 -4.17 12.94 -17.57
N LEU A 265 -4.52 12.87 -16.31
CA LEU A 265 -5.77 12.27 -15.82
C LEU A 265 -6.85 13.34 -15.62
N LYS A 266 -6.48 14.49 -15.07
CA LYS A 266 -7.40 15.61 -14.82
C LYS A 266 -8.02 16.19 -16.10
N LYS A 267 -7.38 16.00 -17.27
CA LYS A 267 -7.91 16.49 -18.55
C LYS A 267 -9.25 15.86 -18.96
N TYR A 268 -9.59 14.67 -18.41
CA TYR A 268 -10.86 14.01 -18.68
C TYR A 268 -11.97 14.66 -17.86
N GLY A 269 -12.86 15.43 -18.51
CA GLY A 269 -13.92 16.21 -17.85
C GLY A 269 -14.98 15.37 -17.12
N HIS A 270 -15.04 14.06 -17.34
CA HIS A 270 -15.92 13.13 -16.65
C HIS A 270 -15.26 12.42 -15.43
N LEU A 271 -13.99 12.72 -15.11
CA LEU A 271 -13.40 12.44 -13.81
C LEU A 271 -13.85 13.53 -12.83
N LYS A 272 -14.93 13.29 -12.09
CA LYS A 272 -15.73 14.33 -11.42
C LYS A 272 -15.31 14.66 -10.00
N GLY A 273 -14.99 13.64 -9.22
CA GLY A 273 -14.70 13.85 -7.80
C GLY A 273 -14.35 12.57 -7.08
N ASN A 274 -14.35 12.63 -5.76
CA ASN A 274 -14.09 11.48 -4.90
C ASN A 274 -15.37 11.05 -4.18
N PHE A 275 -15.60 9.74 -4.15
CA PHE A 275 -16.69 9.11 -3.41
C PHE A 275 -16.12 8.37 -2.19
N GLY A 276 -16.73 8.57 -1.04
CA GLY A 276 -16.33 7.87 0.18
C GLY A 276 -14.97 8.29 0.74
N THR A 277 -14.40 7.41 1.54
CA THR A 277 -13.20 7.65 2.33
C THR A 277 -12.16 6.55 2.14
N ALA A 278 -11.61 6.00 3.24
CA ALA A 278 -10.59 4.97 3.20
C ALA A 278 -11.19 3.56 3.08
N TRP A 279 -10.36 2.60 2.68
CA TRP A 279 -10.73 1.22 2.32
C TRP A 279 -11.56 0.48 3.39
N GLN A 280 -11.33 0.72 4.68
CA GLN A 280 -12.07 0.04 5.76
C GLN A 280 -13.56 0.41 5.82
N ASN A 281 -13.96 1.48 5.14
CA ASN A 281 -15.35 1.93 5.08
C ASN A 281 -16.12 1.41 3.85
N GLN A 282 -15.45 0.73 2.91
CA GLN A 282 -16.03 0.22 1.65
C GLN A 282 -17.36 -0.51 1.86
N GLN A 283 -17.43 -1.43 2.84
CA GLN A 283 -18.63 -2.22 3.09
C GLN A 283 -19.85 -1.39 3.53
N LYS A 284 -19.64 -0.19 4.04
CA LYS A 284 -20.69 0.76 4.40
C LYS A 284 -20.95 1.74 3.25
N GLU A 285 -19.89 2.24 2.63
CA GLU A 285 -19.96 3.29 1.61
C GLU A 285 -20.51 2.75 0.28
N PHE A 286 -20.21 1.49 -0.07
CA PHE A 286 -20.70 0.86 -1.30
C PHE A 286 -22.06 0.16 -1.15
N ALA A 287 -22.58 0.07 0.07
CA ALA A 287 -23.92 -0.49 0.28
C ALA A 287 -24.96 0.32 -0.51
N ASP A 288 -25.79 -0.38 -1.29
CA ASP A 288 -26.88 0.18 -2.09
C ASP A 288 -26.44 1.28 -3.10
N LEU A 289 -25.14 1.33 -3.45
CA LEU A 289 -24.62 2.28 -4.43
C LEU A 289 -25.12 1.91 -5.84
N PRO A 290 -25.84 2.81 -6.56
CA PRO A 290 -26.35 2.54 -7.91
C PRO A 290 -25.30 2.81 -9.01
N GLY A 291 -24.05 2.42 -8.79
CA GLY A 291 -22.93 2.57 -9.70
C GLY A 291 -22.05 1.33 -9.72
N ALA A 292 -21.30 1.11 -10.79
CA ALA A 292 -20.31 0.04 -10.84
C ALA A 292 -19.07 0.39 -10.00
N ILE A 293 -18.38 -0.62 -9.48
CA ILE A 293 -17.24 -0.46 -8.61
C ILE A 293 -16.08 -1.26 -9.18
N LEU A 294 -14.96 -0.59 -9.47
CA LEU A 294 -13.75 -1.20 -10.01
C LEU A 294 -12.62 -1.15 -8.98
N PHE A 295 -12.12 -2.32 -8.60
CA PHE A 295 -10.92 -2.48 -7.78
C PHE A 295 -9.71 -2.73 -8.67
N THR A 296 -8.75 -1.82 -8.65
CA THR A 296 -7.52 -1.93 -9.46
C THR A 296 -6.40 -2.64 -8.73
N THR A 297 -6.30 -2.44 -7.42
CA THR A 297 -5.30 -3.10 -6.56
C THR A 297 -5.85 -3.22 -5.13
N ASN A 298 -4.97 -3.44 -4.14
CA ASN A 298 -5.34 -3.39 -2.72
C ASN A 298 -5.80 -1.95 -2.31
N CYS A 299 -6.55 -1.72 -1.25
CA CYS A 299 -7.05 -2.75 -0.35
C CYS A 299 -8.49 -3.10 -0.70
N LEU A 300 -8.75 -4.36 -0.97
CA LEU A 300 -10.11 -4.86 -1.15
C LEU A 300 -10.66 -5.36 0.20
N MET A 301 -11.85 -4.89 0.60
CA MET A 301 -12.64 -5.57 1.62
C MET A 301 -13.60 -6.57 0.96
N PRO A 302 -13.83 -7.74 1.58
CA PRO A 302 -14.81 -8.71 1.07
C PRO A 302 -16.14 -8.02 0.73
N PRO A 303 -16.58 -8.05 -0.55
CA PRO A 303 -17.84 -7.43 -0.95
C PRO A 303 -19.03 -8.04 -0.21
N LYS A 304 -20.02 -7.20 0.13
CA LYS A 304 -21.30 -7.67 0.68
C LYS A 304 -22.28 -7.97 -0.44
N GLU A 305 -23.22 -8.87 -0.17
CA GLU A 305 -24.29 -9.25 -1.12
C GLU A 305 -25.06 -8.05 -1.69
N SER A 306 -25.21 -6.97 -0.88
CA SER A 306 -25.93 -5.77 -1.31
C SER A 306 -25.29 -5.00 -2.48
N TYR A 307 -24.01 -5.29 -2.83
CA TYR A 307 -23.32 -4.64 -3.94
C TYR A 307 -22.34 -5.55 -4.70
N ALA A 308 -22.21 -6.83 -4.33
CA ALA A 308 -21.26 -7.76 -4.97
C ALA A 308 -21.50 -7.94 -6.49
N ASP A 309 -22.76 -7.82 -6.92
CA ASP A 309 -23.18 -7.96 -8.33
C ASP A 309 -22.68 -6.86 -9.28
N ARG A 310 -22.09 -5.78 -8.72
CA ARG A 310 -21.57 -4.61 -9.46
C ARG A 310 -20.12 -4.33 -9.18
N VAL A 311 -19.41 -5.29 -8.57
CA VAL A 311 -17.99 -5.21 -8.28
C VAL A 311 -17.19 -5.91 -9.37
N PHE A 312 -16.12 -5.24 -9.79
CA PHE A 312 -15.13 -5.74 -10.75
C PHE A 312 -13.74 -5.58 -10.19
N SER A 313 -12.81 -6.42 -10.63
CA SER A 313 -11.41 -6.34 -10.24
C SER A 313 -10.50 -6.43 -11.46
N THR A 314 -9.28 -5.92 -11.30
CA THR A 314 -8.21 -6.03 -12.30
C THR A 314 -6.92 -6.48 -11.63
N GLU A 315 -5.85 -6.61 -12.41
CA GLU A 315 -4.49 -6.86 -11.96
C GLU A 315 -4.43 -8.14 -11.09
N VAL A 316 -3.75 -8.06 -9.96
CA VAL A 316 -3.61 -9.19 -9.02
C VAL A 316 -4.74 -9.27 -7.97
N VAL A 317 -5.70 -8.34 -8.03
CA VAL A 317 -6.83 -8.32 -7.09
C VAL A 317 -7.88 -9.34 -7.50
N SER A 318 -8.26 -10.20 -6.57
CA SER A 318 -9.28 -11.21 -6.85
C SER A 318 -10.13 -11.54 -5.61
N TYR A 319 -11.42 -11.73 -5.86
CA TYR A 319 -12.36 -12.20 -4.85
C TYR A 319 -13.33 -13.21 -5.50
N PRO A 320 -13.73 -14.31 -4.80
CA PRO A 320 -14.65 -15.30 -5.36
C PRO A 320 -15.96 -14.68 -5.84
N GLY A 321 -16.33 -14.96 -7.09
CA GLY A 321 -17.57 -14.47 -7.70
C GLY A 321 -17.54 -13.03 -8.23
N VAL A 322 -16.43 -12.31 -8.07
CA VAL A 322 -16.23 -10.98 -8.68
C VAL A 322 -15.72 -11.15 -10.11
N VAL A 323 -16.29 -10.40 -11.06
CA VAL A 323 -15.84 -10.37 -12.44
C VAL A 323 -14.45 -9.73 -12.51
N HIS A 324 -13.51 -10.45 -13.09
CA HIS A 324 -12.14 -9.98 -13.29
C HIS A 324 -11.95 -9.48 -14.73
N VAL A 325 -11.44 -8.27 -14.88
CA VAL A 325 -11.00 -7.72 -16.16
C VAL A 325 -9.54 -8.11 -16.35
N ASP A 326 -9.27 -8.87 -17.41
CA ASP A 326 -7.96 -9.43 -17.71
C ASP A 326 -6.93 -8.39 -18.23
N ASP A 327 -5.76 -8.88 -18.62
CA ASP A 327 -4.67 -8.05 -19.17
C ASP A 327 -5.03 -7.30 -20.46
N GLY A 328 -6.07 -7.73 -21.17
CA GLY A 328 -6.62 -7.03 -22.34
C GLY A 328 -7.28 -5.70 -22.01
N LYS A 329 -7.59 -5.46 -20.72
CA LYS A 329 -8.16 -4.21 -20.20
C LYS A 329 -9.40 -3.74 -20.94
N ASP A 330 -10.28 -4.67 -21.32
CA ASP A 330 -11.59 -4.34 -21.85
C ASP A 330 -12.57 -4.07 -20.70
N PHE A 331 -12.84 -2.79 -20.44
CA PHE A 331 -13.77 -2.36 -19.39
C PHE A 331 -15.26 -2.38 -19.83
N THR A 332 -15.58 -2.94 -20.98
CA THR A 332 -16.98 -3.03 -21.46
C THR A 332 -17.93 -3.60 -20.40
N PRO A 333 -17.61 -4.68 -19.65
CA PRO A 333 -18.52 -5.20 -18.61
C PRO A 333 -18.79 -4.20 -17.48
N VAL A 334 -17.80 -3.40 -17.09
CA VAL A 334 -17.93 -2.36 -16.05
C VAL A 334 -18.81 -1.22 -16.56
N ILE A 335 -18.60 -0.82 -17.81
CA ILE A 335 -19.32 0.25 -18.51
C ILE A 335 -20.80 -0.13 -18.65
N GLU A 336 -21.08 -1.34 -19.15
CA GLU A 336 -22.45 -1.84 -19.33
C GLU A 336 -23.19 -1.93 -17.99
N LYS A 337 -22.51 -2.39 -16.92
CA LYS A 337 -23.10 -2.44 -15.58
C LYS A 337 -23.43 -1.04 -15.05
N ALA A 338 -22.57 -0.06 -15.26
CA ALA A 338 -22.85 1.33 -14.85
C ALA A 338 -24.04 1.92 -15.58
N LEU A 339 -24.19 1.65 -16.88
CA LEU A 339 -25.34 2.07 -17.69
C LEU A 339 -26.63 1.35 -17.27
N GLU A 340 -26.57 0.05 -16.99
CA GLU A 340 -27.70 -0.75 -16.47
C GLU A 340 -28.21 -0.19 -15.14
N LEU A 341 -27.32 0.15 -14.22
CA LEU A 341 -27.67 0.69 -12.89
C LEU A 341 -28.23 2.11 -12.97
N GLY A 342 -27.85 2.90 -13.98
CA GLY A 342 -28.40 4.22 -14.27
C GLY A 342 -28.00 5.34 -13.32
N GLY A 343 -27.35 5.03 -12.20
CA GLY A 343 -26.89 6.01 -11.23
C GLY A 343 -27.99 6.65 -10.37
N PHE A 344 -27.66 7.76 -9.73
CA PHE A 344 -28.64 8.53 -8.94
C PHE A 344 -29.56 9.35 -9.85
N GLY A 345 -30.83 9.47 -9.45
CA GLY A 345 -31.82 10.33 -10.14
C GLY A 345 -31.60 11.82 -9.94
N GLU A 346 -30.83 12.22 -8.95
CA GLU A 346 -30.48 13.58 -8.58
C GLU A 346 -29.06 13.67 -8.07
N ASP A 347 -28.49 14.87 -8.06
CA ASP A 347 -27.18 15.14 -7.47
C ASP A 347 -27.18 14.88 -5.96
N ARG A 348 -26.11 14.27 -5.44
CA ARG A 348 -25.96 13.98 -4.00
C ARG A 348 -24.66 14.57 -3.46
N GLN A 349 -24.78 15.38 -2.40
CA GLN A 349 -23.62 15.89 -1.68
C GLN A 349 -23.23 14.92 -0.57
N TYR A 350 -22.01 14.41 -0.63
CA TYR A 350 -21.39 13.63 0.43
C TYR A 350 -20.44 14.50 1.25
N LYS A 351 -20.06 14.00 2.42
CA LYS A 351 -19.17 14.68 3.37
C LYS A 351 -18.07 13.75 3.82
N GLY A 352 -16.91 14.31 4.07
CA GLY A 352 -15.82 13.61 4.76
C GLY A 352 -16.17 13.29 6.22
N ILE A 353 -15.25 12.62 6.89
CA ILE A 353 -15.45 12.15 8.29
C ILE A 353 -15.72 13.31 9.25
N ASN A 354 -15.14 14.48 9.01
CA ASN A 354 -15.28 15.67 9.85
C ASN A 354 -16.32 16.66 9.32
N GLY A 355 -17.03 16.34 8.25
CA GLY A 355 -18.12 17.13 7.70
C GLY A 355 -17.75 18.03 6.52
N GLY A 356 -16.51 18.00 6.06
CA GLY A 356 -16.08 18.73 4.86
C GLY A 356 -16.72 18.17 3.58
N GLU A 357 -16.96 19.04 2.61
CA GLU A 357 -17.62 18.72 1.33
C GLU A 357 -16.64 18.66 0.15
N LYS A 358 -15.36 18.96 0.43
CA LYS A 358 -14.26 19.02 -0.53
C LYS A 358 -13.00 18.48 0.11
N LEU A 359 -12.11 17.96 -0.73
CA LEU A 359 -10.77 17.53 -0.37
C LEU A 359 -9.76 18.30 -1.23
N THR A 360 -8.52 18.41 -0.77
CA THR A 360 -7.43 18.98 -1.56
C THR A 360 -6.29 17.98 -1.62
N THR A 361 -5.75 17.74 -2.82
CA THR A 361 -4.64 16.83 -3.08
C THR A 361 -3.64 17.45 -4.06
N GLY A 362 -2.50 16.81 -4.31
CA GLY A 362 -1.54 17.23 -5.33
C GLY A 362 -0.37 18.06 -4.82
N PHE A 363 -0.09 18.04 -3.52
CA PHE A 363 1.11 18.64 -2.93
C PHE A 363 2.30 17.65 -2.97
N GLY A 364 2.52 17.01 -4.12
CA GLY A 364 3.70 16.17 -4.34
C GLY A 364 5.00 16.97 -4.28
N HIS A 365 6.14 16.26 -4.28
CA HIS A 365 7.46 16.90 -4.16
C HIS A 365 7.71 17.97 -5.24
N GLY A 366 7.25 17.76 -6.47
CA GLY A 366 7.42 18.74 -7.54
C GLY A 366 6.76 20.09 -7.24
N THR A 367 5.59 20.07 -6.60
CA THR A 367 4.88 21.29 -6.15
C THR A 367 5.57 21.94 -4.94
N ILE A 368 5.92 21.15 -3.92
CA ILE A 368 6.52 21.68 -2.69
C ILE A 368 7.90 22.23 -2.95
N LEU A 369 8.73 21.57 -3.77
CA LEU A 369 10.08 22.04 -4.09
C LEU A 369 10.09 23.29 -4.97
N GLN A 370 9.08 23.52 -5.80
CA GLN A 370 8.91 24.79 -6.50
C GLN A 370 8.65 25.97 -5.55
N ALA A 371 8.10 25.71 -4.39
CA ALA A 371 7.85 26.70 -3.35
C ALA A 371 8.91 26.66 -2.21
N ALA A 372 10.01 25.94 -2.39
CA ALA A 372 10.98 25.68 -1.32
C ALA A 372 11.54 26.97 -0.71
N ASP A 373 11.92 27.97 -1.53
CA ASP A 373 12.45 29.25 -1.04
C ASP A 373 11.42 29.98 -0.16
N GLN A 374 10.14 29.99 -0.58
CA GLN A 374 9.06 30.62 0.20
C GLN A 374 8.82 29.88 1.52
N ILE A 375 8.91 28.56 1.53
CA ILE A 375 8.79 27.75 2.74
C ILE A 375 9.97 28.02 3.69
N VAL A 376 11.18 28.05 3.16
CA VAL A 376 12.41 28.37 3.93
C VAL A 376 12.32 29.76 4.54
N ASP A 377 11.88 30.77 3.78
CA ASP A 377 11.69 32.14 4.25
C ASP A 377 10.62 32.20 5.37
N ALA A 378 9.50 31.48 5.20
CA ALA A 378 8.45 31.42 6.21
C ALA A 378 8.93 30.76 7.52
N VAL A 379 9.77 29.72 7.43
CA VAL A 379 10.39 29.11 8.63
C VAL A 379 11.39 30.06 9.28
N LYS A 380 12.27 30.72 8.52
CA LYS A 380 13.24 31.69 9.04
C LYS A 380 12.57 32.91 9.68
N ALA A 381 11.42 33.33 9.14
CA ALA A 381 10.61 34.40 9.71
C ALA A 381 9.78 33.96 10.94
N GLY A 382 9.79 32.69 11.31
CA GLY A 382 9.01 32.13 12.41
C GLY A 382 7.51 32.01 12.11
N ALA A 383 7.08 32.18 10.86
CA ALA A 383 5.69 31.99 10.45
C ALA A 383 5.31 30.49 10.41
N ILE A 384 6.25 29.62 10.07
CA ILE A 384 6.12 28.17 10.20
C ILE A 384 7.13 27.69 11.23
N ARG A 385 6.63 27.19 12.35
CA ARG A 385 7.46 26.71 13.45
C ARG A 385 7.82 25.22 13.30
N HIS A 386 6.90 24.41 12.81
CA HIS A 386 7.07 22.95 12.76
C HIS A 386 6.27 22.32 11.63
N PHE A 387 6.78 21.19 11.15
CA PHE A 387 6.08 20.31 10.20
C PHE A 387 5.75 18.99 10.90
N PHE A 388 4.57 18.47 10.64
CA PHE A 388 4.19 17.13 11.04
C PHE A 388 3.92 16.28 9.80
N LEU A 389 4.62 15.17 9.61
CA LEU A 389 4.23 14.15 8.65
C LEU A 389 3.27 13.19 9.36
N VAL A 390 1.97 13.40 9.15
CA VAL A 390 0.90 12.57 9.73
C VAL A 390 0.28 11.76 8.62
N GLY A 391 0.51 10.45 8.55
CA GLY A 391 0.03 9.66 7.42
C GLY A 391 0.35 8.19 7.53
N GLY A 392 0.19 7.51 6.41
CA GLY A 392 0.36 6.07 6.29
C GLY A 392 -0.98 5.35 6.09
N CYS A 393 -1.00 4.04 6.29
CA CYS A 393 -2.21 3.24 6.10
C CYS A 393 -3.30 3.58 7.12
N ASP A 394 -4.57 3.40 6.74
CA ASP A 394 -5.70 3.45 7.67
C ASP A 394 -6.25 2.04 7.95
N GLY A 395 -7.22 1.91 8.83
CA GLY A 395 -7.87 0.65 9.19
C GLY A 395 -8.98 0.82 10.23
N ALA A 396 -9.65 -0.29 10.54
CA ALA A 396 -10.83 -0.31 11.41
C ALA A 396 -10.51 -0.48 12.91
N LYS A 397 -9.27 -0.78 13.29
CA LYS A 397 -8.88 -1.00 14.68
C LYS A 397 -9.09 0.24 15.54
N LYS A 398 -9.43 0.05 16.81
CA LYS A 398 -9.53 1.15 17.80
C LYS A 398 -8.18 1.87 17.95
N GLY A 399 -8.23 3.17 18.27
CA GLY A 399 -7.03 4.00 18.43
C GLY A 399 -6.69 4.86 17.21
N ARG A 400 -7.28 4.59 16.04
CA ARG A 400 -7.02 5.41 14.83
C ARG A 400 -7.62 6.81 14.87
N ASN A 401 -8.53 7.10 15.81
CA ASN A 401 -8.99 8.46 16.07
C ASN A 401 -7.89 9.36 16.64
N TYR A 402 -6.82 8.79 17.17
CA TYR A 402 -5.63 9.51 17.61
C TYR A 402 -5.16 10.51 16.55
N TYR A 403 -5.07 10.12 15.29
CA TYR A 403 -4.56 10.99 14.21
C TYR A 403 -5.47 12.19 13.95
N THR A 404 -6.79 12.04 14.03
CA THR A 404 -7.75 13.14 13.94
C THR A 404 -7.56 14.12 15.09
N GLU A 405 -7.50 13.61 16.32
CA GLU A 405 -7.35 14.45 17.52
C GLU A 405 -5.98 15.09 17.60
N PHE A 406 -4.93 14.42 17.16
CA PHE A 406 -3.60 15.00 17.04
C PHE A 406 -3.60 16.20 16.09
N VAL A 407 -4.11 16.04 14.87
CA VAL A 407 -4.13 17.10 13.86
C VAL A 407 -4.96 18.29 14.30
N LYS A 408 -6.12 18.07 14.94
CA LYS A 408 -6.96 19.15 15.48
C LYS A 408 -6.27 19.99 16.56
N GLN A 409 -5.32 19.42 17.29
CA GLN A 409 -4.61 20.10 18.37
C GLN A 409 -3.30 20.75 17.92
N THR A 410 -2.88 20.56 16.67
CA THR A 410 -1.65 21.19 16.17
C THR A 410 -1.76 22.72 16.20
N PRO A 411 -0.71 23.44 16.66
CA PRO A 411 -0.69 24.90 16.68
C PRO A 411 -0.90 25.52 15.29
N SER A 412 -1.43 26.74 15.26
CA SER A 412 -1.76 27.44 14.00
C SER A 412 -0.55 27.83 13.15
N ASP A 413 0.65 27.78 13.71
CA ASP A 413 1.94 28.03 13.07
C ASP A 413 2.64 26.75 12.60
N THR A 414 1.88 25.66 12.35
CA THR A 414 2.41 24.37 11.91
C THR A 414 1.74 23.88 10.64
N ILE A 415 2.50 23.13 9.82
CA ILE A 415 2.04 22.50 8.58
C ILE A 415 1.92 20.98 8.80
N ILE A 416 0.86 20.40 8.26
CA ILE A 416 0.62 18.96 8.22
C ILE A 416 0.87 18.44 6.80
N LEU A 417 1.92 17.66 6.64
CA LEU A 417 2.14 16.87 5.44
C LEU A 417 1.43 15.52 5.63
N THR A 418 0.71 15.05 4.63
CA THR A 418 0.02 13.76 4.72
C THR A 418 0.09 12.99 3.40
N LEU A 419 -0.06 11.68 3.49
CA LEU A 419 -0.17 10.78 2.34
C LEU A 419 -0.86 9.47 2.77
N ALA A 420 -1.26 8.66 1.80
CA ALA A 420 -1.92 7.38 1.98
C ALA A 420 -3.33 7.47 2.61
N CYS A 421 -3.97 6.35 2.91
CA CYS A 421 -5.35 6.30 3.41
C CYS A 421 -5.56 7.00 4.77
N GLY A 422 -4.50 7.11 5.58
CA GLY A 422 -4.57 7.80 6.89
C GLY A 422 -5.03 9.25 6.80
N LYS A 423 -4.80 9.91 5.66
CA LYS A 423 -5.26 11.27 5.39
C LYS A 423 -6.76 11.48 5.61
N TYR A 424 -7.58 10.47 5.30
CA TYR A 424 -9.05 10.58 5.41
C TYR A 424 -9.56 10.81 6.84
N ARG A 425 -8.69 10.62 7.83
CA ARG A 425 -9.02 10.93 9.23
C ARG A 425 -9.17 12.43 9.48
N PHE A 426 -8.61 13.29 8.60
CA PHE A 426 -8.56 14.73 8.84
C PHE A 426 -8.44 15.60 7.57
N ASN A 427 -8.32 15.04 6.37
CA ASN A 427 -8.09 15.82 5.15
C ASN A 427 -9.30 16.66 4.69
N ASP A 428 -10.46 16.46 5.30
CA ASP A 428 -11.67 17.25 5.11
C ASP A 428 -11.83 18.39 6.16
N LEU A 429 -10.81 18.56 7.04
CA LEU A 429 -10.76 19.70 7.97
C LEU A 429 -10.25 20.96 7.27
N ASP A 430 -10.84 22.10 7.57
CA ASP A 430 -10.27 23.40 7.22
C ASP A 430 -9.48 23.94 8.42
N LEU A 431 -8.15 23.86 8.36
CA LEU A 431 -7.25 24.42 9.36
C LEU A 431 -6.69 25.79 8.96
N GLY A 432 -7.15 26.36 7.83
CA GLY A 432 -6.65 27.62 7.28
C GLY A 432 -5.33 27.47 6.54
N SER A 433 -4.59 28.57 6.43
CA SER A 433 -3.33 28.66 5.65
C SER A 433 -2.28 29.51 6.38
N ILE A 434 -1.01 29.26 6.03
CA ILE A 434 0.15 30.03 6.49
C ILE A 434 0.94 30.49 5.25
N GLY A 435 1.11 31.80 5.07
CA GLY A 435 1.90 32.34 3.96
C GLY A 435 1.35 31.97 2.56
N GLY A 436 0.05 31.68 2.45
CA GLY A 436 -0.59 31.21 1.23
C GLY A 436 -0.59 29.68 1.04
N PHE A 437 0.06 28.93 1.92
CA PHE A 437 0.05 27.47 1.92
C PHE A 437 -1.07 26.93 2.82
N PRO A 438 -1.91 25.98 2.36
CA PRO A 438 -2.85 25.33 3.25
C PRO A 438 -2.08 24.55 4.34
N ARG A 439 -2.65 24.52 5.54
CA ARG A 439 -2.00 23.82 6.66
C ARG A 439 -2.04 22.30 6.52
N ILE A 440 -2.95 21.75 5.73
CA ILE A 440 -2.96 20.33 5.36
C ILE A 440 -2.54 20.21 3.90
N MET A 441 -1.46 19.47 3.61
CA MET A 441 -0.94 19.22 2.28
C MET A 441 -0.93 17.71 2.00
N ASP A 442 -1.86 17.25 1.17
CA ASP A 442 -1.87 15.86 0.71
C ASP A 442 -0.85 15.65 -0.41
N MET A 443 0.18 14.87 -0.11
CA MET A 443 1.31 14.58 -0.99
C MET A 443 1.05 13.43 -1.98
N GLY A 444 -0.03 12.66 -1.79
CA GLY A 444 -0.38 11.59 -2.73
C GLY A 444 -0.77 10.27 -2.07
N GLN A 445 -0.63 9.19 -2.82
CA GLN A 445 -0.82 7.80 -2.39
C GLN A 445 0.33 7.36 -1.45
N CYS A 446 0.19 6.18 -0.83
CA CYS A 446 1.34 5.52 -0.21
C CYS A 446 2.44 5.21 -1.23
N ASN A 447 2.09 5.02 -2.50
CA ASN A 447 3.02 4.89 -3.63
C ASN A 447 3.88 6.15 -3.86
N ASP A 448 3.44 7.32 -3.37
CA ASP A 448 4.15 8.61 -3.51
C ASP A 448 5.05 8.93 -2.31
N ALA A 449 5.31 7.95 -1.42
CA ALA A 449 6.13 8.14 -0.21
C ALA A 449 7.56 8.64 -0.51
N TYR A 450 8.12 8.32 -1.70
CA TYR A 450 9.40 8.88 -2.17
C TYR A 450 9.38 10.41 -2.18
N GLY A 451 8.25 11.00 -2.59
CA GLY A 451 8.08 12.45 -2.62
C GLY A 451 8.24 13.10 -1.25
N ALA A 452 7.74 12.47 -0.18
CA ALA A 452 7.91 12.97 1.19
C ALA A 452 9.37 12.91 1.64
N ILE A 453 10.06 11.82 1.33
CA ILE A 453 11.51 11.66 1.61
C ILE A 453 12.31 12.74 0.86
N LYS A 454 12.03 12.93 -0.43
CA LYS A 454 12.70 13.92 -1.28
C LYS A 454 12.53 15.36 -0.76
N VAL A 455 11.33 15.71 -0.29
CA VAL A 455 11.05 17.00 0.34
C VAL A 455 11.84 17.16 1.63
N ALA A 456 11.85 16.16 2.52
CA ALA A 456 12.60 16.23 3.77
C ALA A 456 14.13 16.40 3.53
N VAL A 457 14.69 15.64 2.58
CA VAL A 457 16.11 15.76 2.21
C VAL A 457 16.42 17.13 1.63
N ALA A 458 15.58 17.65 0.73
CA ALA A 458 15.81 18.97 0.12
C ALA A 458 15.69 20.11 1.15
N LEU A 459 14.74 20.02 2.08
CA LEU A 459 14.63 21.01 3.17
C LEU A 459 15.85 20.93 4.10
N ALA A 460 16.34 19.74 4.44
CA ALA A 460 17.56 19.59 5.24
C ALA A 460 18.78 20.25 4.57
N GLN A 461 18.93 20.07 3.27
CA GLN A 461 19.97 20.76 2.48
C GLN A 461 19.78 22.28 2.49
N ALA A 462 18.56 22.79 2.33
CA ALA A 462 18.27 24.23 2.32
C ALA A 462 18.51 24.89 3.68
N PHE A 463 18.41 24.13 4.79
CA PHE A 463 18.71 24.59 6.13
C PHE A 463 20.14 24.28 6.60
N ASP A 464 20.95 23.63 5.74
CA ASP A 464 22.32 23.17 6.07
C ASP A 464 22.36 22.30 7.35
N CYS A 465 21.44 21.34 7.45
CA CYS A 465 21.31 20.43 8.59
C CYS A 465 20.99 18.99 8.16
N GLY A 466 21.04 18.05 9.08
CA GLY A 466 20.56 16.69 8.88
C GLY A 466 19.04 16.59 8.92
N VAL A 467 18.45 15.57 8.27
CA VAL A 467 16.99 15.36 8.26
C VAL A 467 16.42 15.22 9.68
N ASN A 468 17.18 14.62 10.61
CA ASN A 468 16.78 14.48 12.02
C ASN A 468 16.86 15.78 12.84
N GLU A 469 17.43 16.84 12.27
CA GLU A 469 17.56 18.17 12.89
C GLU A 469 16.50 19.14 12.35
N LEU A 470 15.74 18.75 11.34
CA LEU A 470 14.62 19.53 10.82
C LEU A 470 13.53 19.69 11.91
N PRO A 471 12.79 20.81 11.93
CA PRO A 471 11.58 20.94 12.72
C PRO A 471 10.43 20.08 12.12
N LEU A 472 10.67 18.77 12.05
CA LEU A 472 9.79 17.78 11.43
C LEU A 472 9.61 16.59 12.39
N SER A 473 8.38 16.28 12.72
CA SER A 473 8.01 15.06 13.46
C SER A 473 7.19 14.12 12.60
N MET A 474 7.44 12.82 12.76
CA MET A 474 6.77 11.75 12.02
C MET A 474 5.78 11.01 12.93
N VAL A 475 4.51 11.07 12.57
CA VAL A 475 3.39 10.42 13.28
C VAL A 475 2.72 9.46 12.30
N LEU A 476 3.23 8.24 12.27
CA LEU A 476 2.94 7.28 11.21
C LEU A 476 1.91 6.24 11.65
N SER A 477 1.06 5.87 10.71
CA SER A 477 0.08 4.79 10.82
C SER A 477 0.44 3.67 9.87
N TRP A 478 0.40 2.42 10.32
CA TRP A 478 0.64 1.27 9.48
C TRP A 478 -0.54 0.30 9.47
N TYR A 479 -0.65 -0.49 8.41
CA TYR A 479 -1.64 -1.55 8.29
C TYR A 479 -1.07 -2.79 7.58
N GLU A 480 -0.39 -2.61 6.45
CA GLU A 480 0.07 -3.70 5.60
C GLU A 480 1.53 -3.52 5.12
N GLN A 481 1.98 -4.37 4.23
CA GLN A 481 3.38 -4.58 3.89
C GLN A 481 4.04 -3.39 3.19
N LYS A 482 3.29 -2.56 2.46
CA LYS A 482 3.87 -1.33 1.90
C LYS A 482 4.32 -0.37 2.99
N ALA A 483 3.59 -0.30 4.11
CA ALA A 483 4.06 0.47 5.26
C ALA A 483 5.33 -0.13 5.89
N VAL A 484 5.50 -1.45 5.87
CA VAL A 484 6.72 -2.12 6.36
C VAL A 484 7.92 -1.74 5.51
N CYS A 485 7.85 -1.83 4.17
CA CYS A 485 8.98 -1.45 3.32
C CYS A 485 9.31 0.04 3.39
N ILE A 486 8.32 0.94 3.55
CA ILE A 486 8.55 2.36 3.80
C ILE A 486 9.30 2.56 5.12
N LEU A 487 8.87 1.90 6.21
CA LEU A 487 9.56 1.98 7.49
C LEU A 487 11.02 1.52 7.34
N LEU A 488 11.28 0.40 6.69
CA LEU A 488 12.64 -0.08 6.43
C LEU A 488 13.47 0.94 5.64
N THR A 489 12.85 1.68 4.71
CA THR A 489 13.52 2.79 4.00
C THR A 489 13.90 3.93 4.94
N LEU A 490 13.00 4.34 5.84
CA LEU A 490 13.30 5.36 6.84
C LEU A 490 14.45 4.93 7.75
N LEU A 491 14.48 3.65 8.17
CA LEU A 491 15.57 3.08 8.96
C LEU A 491 16.89 3.07 8.17
N HIS A 492 16.87 2.68 6.90
CA HIS A 492 18.05 2.73 6.04
C HIS A 492 18.62 4.15 5.92
N LEU A 493 17.76 5.16 5.83
CA LEU A 493 18.16 6.57 5.78
C LEU A 493 18.59 7.15 7.16
N GLY A 494 18.56 6.35 8.22
CA GLY A 494 18.90 6.78 9.57
C GLY A 494 17.89 7.74 10.18
N ILE A 495 16.65 7.76 9.70
CA ILE A 495 15.58 8.59 10.25
C ILE A 495 15.20 8.07 11.64
N LYS A 496 15.04 9.00 12.58
CA LYS A 496 14.77 8.72 14.01
C LYS A 496 13.51 9.45 14.49
N ASN A 497 13.12 9.15 15.74
CA ASN A 497 11.99 9.80 16.42
C ASN A 497 10.66 9.59 15.69
N ILE A 498 10.36 8.33 15.30
CA ILE A 498 9.13 7.96 14.61
C ILE A 498 8.09 7.52 15.64
N TYR A 499 6.94 8.20 15.69
CA TYR A 499 5.76 7.76 16.43
C TYR A 499 4.93 6.85 15.52
N LEU A 500 4.74 5.59 15.94
CA LEU A 500 4.12 4.56 15.12
C LEU A 500 2.87 3.98 15.81
N GLY A 501 1.78 3.86 15.07
CA GLY A 501 0.53 3.32 15.58
C GLY A 501 -0.39 2.69 14.54
N PRO A 502 -1.60 2.30 15.00
CA PRO A 502 -2.10 2.38 16.37
C PRO A 502 -1.55 1.28 17.30
N SER A 503 -0.90 0.28 16.76
CA SER A 503 -0.17 -0.77 17.50
C SER A 503 1.16 -1.07 16.83
N LEU A 504 2.12 -1.61 17.58
CA LEU A 504 3.35 -2.11 17.01
C LEU A 504 3.10 -3.43 16.25
N PRO A 505 3.91 -3.77 15.22
CA PRO A 505 3.74 -5.00 14.47
C PRO A 505 3.87 -6.27 15.34
N ALA A 506 2.90 -7.17 15.23
CA ALA A 506 2.85 -8.43 15.98
C ALA A 506 4.00 -9.40 15.63
N PHE A 507 4.64 -9.21 14.49
CA PHE A 507 5.76 -10.03 14.04
C PHE A 507 7.12 -9.55 14.56
N LEU A 508 7.18 -8.48 15.36
CA LEU A 508 8.41 -8.04 16.02
C LEU A 508 8.59 -8.80 17.33
N SER A 509 9.71 -9.50 17.47
CA SER A 509 10.13 -10.06 18.75
C SER A 509 10.55 -8.94 19.73
N PRO A 510 10.59 -9.20 21.04
CA PRO A 510 11.04 -8.22 22.02
C PRO A 510 12.47 -7.71 21.73
N ASN A 511 13.39 -8.58 21.33
CA ASN A 511 14.78 -8.21 21.03
C ASN A 511 14.88 -7.34 19.77
N VAL A 512 14.18 -7.70 18.70
CA VAL A 512 14.12 -6.89 17.46
C VAL A 512 13.46 -5.54 17.73
N LEU A 513 12.38 -5.52 18.51
CA LEU A 513 11.73 -4.27 18.91
C LEU A 513 12.66 -3.38 19.74
N GLN A 514 13.37 -3.96 20.71
CA GLN A 514 14.35 -3.22 21.51
C GLN A 514 15.44 -2.62 20.63
N TYR A 515 15.97 -3.37 19.66
CA TYR A 515 16.94 -2.87 18.70
C TYR A 515 16.40 -1.65 17.92
N LEU A 516 15.13 -1.68 17.47
CA LEU A 516 14.51 -0.58 16.76
C LEU A 516 14.31 0.66 17.65
N VAL A 517 13.92 0.48 18.89
CA VAL A 517 13.75 1.56 19.87
C VAL A 517 15.09 2.22 20.19
N GLU A 518 16.13 1.45 20.48
CA GLU A 518 17.45 1.96 20.87
C GLU A 518 18.17 2.68 19.73
N ASN A 519 18.11 2.16 18.51
CA ASN A 519 18.86 2.70 17.37
C ASN A 519 18.11 3.80 16.62
N TYR A 520 16.77 3.72 16.55
CA TYR A 520 15.95 4.62 15.73
C TYR A 520 14.93 5.43 16.55
N ARG A 521 14.84 5.20 17.86
CA ARG A 521 13.88 5.90 18.72
C ARG A 521 12.44 5.81 18.22
N ILE A 522 12.04 4.60 17.80
CA ILE A 522 10.64 4.33 17.46
C ILE A 522 9.83 4.29 18.75
N SER A 523 8.75 5.07 18.80
CA SER A 523 7.84 5.15 19.94
C SER A 523 6.41 4.78 19.52
N PRO A 524 5.66 4.03 20.33
CA PRO A 524 4.24 3.89 20.10
C PRO A 524 3.55 5.24 20.30
N ILE A 525 2.45 5.47 19.57
CA ILE A 525 1.55 6.60 19.84
C ILE A 525 0.90 6.43 21.23
N GLY A 526 0.68 7.55 21.92
CA GLY A 526 0.07 7.60 23.25
C GLY A 526 -1.17 8.48 23.32
N ASP A 527 -1.14 9.50 24.18
CA ASP A 527 -2.13 10.57 24.19
C ASP A 527 -1.74 11.64 23.16
N PRO A 528 -2.67 12.08 22.27
CA PRO A 528 -2.35 13.04 21.21
C PRO A 528 -1.74 14.35 21.71
N LYS A 529 -2.22 14.87 22.85
CA LYS A 529 -1.75 16.12 23.42
C LYS A 529 -0.36 15.96 24.04
N GLU A 530 -0.16 14.90 24.82
CA GLU A 530 1.15 14.62 25.42
C GLU A 530 2.23 14.38 24.37
N ASP A 531 1.89 13.63 23.31
CA ASP A 531 2.82 13.36 22.22
C ASP A 531 3.16 14.64 21.45
N LEU A 532 2.16 15.51 21.20
CA LEU A 532 2.36 16.81 20.58
C LEU A 532 3.28 17.71 21.42
N GLU A 533 3.06 17.76 22.75
CA GLU A 533 3.92 18.52 23.67
C GLU A 533 5.37 18.04 23.65
N LYS A 534 5.59 16.70 23.64
CA LYS A 534 6.93 16.10 23.53
C LYS A 534 7.64 16.43 22.21
N MET A 535 6.89 16.51 21.10
CA MET A 535 7.45 16.81 19.77
C MET A 535 7.82 18.29 19.62
N LEU A 536 7.11 19.17 20.30
CA LEU A 536 7.31 20.61 20.18
C LEU A 536 8.33 21.17 21.22
N GLY A 537 8.67 20.43 22.27
CA GLY A 537 9.65 20.77 23.31
C GLY A 537 9.01 21.54 24.44
#